data_186842ce4e6c59f005c480017516570d
#
_entry.id   186842ce4e6c59f005c480017516570d
#
_cell.length_a   1.000
_cell.length_b   1.000
_cell.length_c   1.000
_cell.angle_alpha   90.00
_cell.angle_beta   90.00
_cell.angle_gamma   90.00
#
_symmetry.space_group_name_H-M   'P 1'
#
loop_
_entity.id
_entity.type
_entity.pdbx_description
1 polymer ?
#
loop_
_entity_poly.entity_id
_entity_poly.type
_entity_poly.pdbx_seq_one_letter_code
_entity_poly.pdbx_strand_id
1 'polypeptide(L)'
;MKPHRKEFLNWQWKNQSKEEKGKMKENKSILKKITASREASLLIVLIVLCVAISIKSPSFMTVKSMTDMLKNNAVIMIMALGMLGVLLVGGIDISVASTLSFSGMTVGMLMKNGIVTSTPLLFIIAIAVGAVCGALIGLVIAYGKVLPIIATMGFMYIYRGMAYLISNSEWASAENLGNFKNFALGKVLGLNNVIWVMILCYIIFFVVMKWTRIGRKIYAVGSNREAAAISGINTKRIDLLVYTVMGILSGLGGALAVSVYASAQPNMLYGKEMDVIAACVIGGVSMSGGRG
;
A
#
# COMPACT_ATOMS: atom_id res chain seq x y z
N MET A 1 -68.01 -19.41 -26.48
CA MET A 1 -66.61 -18.84 -26.39
C MET A 1 -65.69 -19.76 -27.18
N LYS A 2 -65.08 -19.24 -28.30
CA LYS A 2 -64.41 -20.07 -29.32
C LYS A 2 -63.15 -20.74 -28.70
N PRO A 3 -62.92 -22.03 -28.92
CA PRO A 3 -61.79 -22.81 -28.32
C PRO A 3 -60.41 -22.24 -28.61
N HIS A 4 -60.16 -21.60 -29.72
CA HIS A 4 -58.92 -21.00 -30.13
C HIS A 4 -58.37 -19.88 -29.18
N ARG A 5 -59.26 -19.20 -28.46
CA ARG A 5 -58.79 -18.11 -27.54
C ARG A 5 -58.13 -18.63 -26.25
N LYS A 6 -58.56 -19.79 -25.74
CA LYS A 6 -57.97 -20.42 -24.55
C LYS A 6 -56.61 -21.02 -24.86
N GLU A 7 -56.42 -21.61 -26.03
CA GLU A 7 -55.12 -22.16 -26.43
C GLU A 7 -54.07 -21.08 -26.68
N PHE A 8 -54.49 -19.94 -27.29
CA PHE A 8 -53.60 -18.79 -27.50
C PHE A 8 -53.15 -18.16 -26.18
N LEU A 9 -54.04 -18.00 -25.21
CA LEU A 9 -53.65 -17.49 -23.87
C LEU A 9 -52.74 -18.45 -23.13
N ASN A 10 -52.99 -19.76 -23.20
CA ASN A 10 -52.10 -20.77 -22.58
C ASN A 10 -50.72 -20.81 -23.23
N TRP A 11 -50.63 -20.58 -24.55
CA TRP A 11 -49.34 -20.48 -25.25
C TRP A 11 -48.56 -19.23 -24.83
N GLN A 12 -49.24 -18.05 -24.72
CA GLN A 12 -48.60 -16.82 -24.23
C GLN A 12 -48.08 -16.98 -22.79
N TRP A 13 -48.87 -17.55 -21.89
CA TRP A 13 -48.45 -17.82 -20.52
C TRP A 13 -47.24 -18.78 -20.44
N LYS A 14 -47.21 -19.82 -21.22
CA LYS A 14 -46.08 -20.74 -21.30
C LYS A 14 -44.81 -20.08 -21.82
N ASN A 15 -44.92 -19.19 -22.79
CA ASN A 15 -43.74 -18.48 -23.32
C ASN A 15 -43.22 -17.40 -22.35
N GLN A 16 -44.10 -16.62 -21.73
CA GLN A 16 -43.69 -15.68 -20.69
C GLN A 16 -43.00 -16.37 -19.50
N SER A 17 -43.54 -17.48 -19.02
CA SER A 17 -42.93 -18.24 -17.93
C SER A 17 -41.58 -18.87 -18.31
N LYS A 18 -41.35 -19.21 -19.58
CA LYS A 18 -40.06 -19.68 -20.10
C LYS A 18 -39.03 -18.55 -20.17
N GLU A 19 -39.43 -17.36 -20.64
CA GLU A 19 -38.57 -16.18 -20.68
C GLU A 19 -38.19 -15.70 -19.28
N GLU A 20 -39.12 -15.66 -18.32
CA GLU A 20 -38.83 -15.30 -16.95
C GLU A 20 -37.90 -16.31 -16.28
N LYS A 21 -38.08 -17.61 -16.51
CA LYS A 21 -37.19 -18.67 -16.03
C LYS A 21 -35.79 -18.59 -16.67
N GLY A 22 -35.72 -18.19 -17.96
CA GLY A 22 -34.49 -17.94 -18.68
C GLY A 22 -33.71 -16.77 -18.05
N LYS A 23 -34.38 -15.64 -17.88
CA LYS A 23 -33.79 -14.43 -17.23
C LYS A 23 -33.39 -14.69 -15.79
N MET A 24 -34.16 -15.46 -15.01
CA MET A 24 -33.76 -15.85 -13.64
C MET A 24 -32.55 -16.78 -13.61
N LYS A 25 -32.40 -17.71 -14.56
CA LYS A 25 -31.24 -18.58 -14.69
C LYS A 25 -29.99 -17.78 -15.10
N GLU A 26 -30.13 -16.83 -16.02
CA GLU A 26 -29.03 -15.96 -16.47
C GLU A 26 -28.57 -15.02 -15.35
N ASN A 27 -29.48 -14.38 -14.62
CA ASN A 27 -29.15 -13.58 -13.44
C ASN A 27 -28.49 -14.39 -12.31
N LYS A 28 -28.97 -15.62 -12.06
CA LYS A 28 -28.32 -16.52 -11.09
C LYS A 28 -26.92 -16.96 -11.53
N SER A 29 -26.69 -17.11 -12.85
CA SER A 29 -25.37 -17.44 -13.41
C SER A 29 -24.40 -16.25 -13.28
N ILE A 30 -24.87 -15.03 -13.53
CA ILE A 30 -24.08 -13.80 -13.38
C ILE A 30 -23.76 -13.54 -11.91
N LEU A 31 -24.74 -13.64 -11.00
CA LEU A 31 -24.51 -13.55 -9.56
C LEU A 31 -23.52 -14.62 -9.07
N LYS A 32 -23.63 -15.85 -9.55
CA LYS A 32 -22.71 -16.93 -9.19
C LYS A 32 -21.30 -16.72 -9.73
N LYS A 33 -21.15 -16.08 -10.90
CA LYS A 33 -19.83 -15.66 -11.44
C LYS A 33 -19.23 -14.50 -10.65
N ILE A 34 -20.06 -13.52 -10.26
CA ILE A 34 -19.62 -12.37 -9.47
C ILE A 34 -19.20 -12.81 -8.05
N THR A 35 -19.97 -13.67 -7.39
CA THR A 35 -19.65 -14.16 -6.05
C THR A 35 -18.55 -15.25 -6.04
N ALA A 36 -18.18 -15.81 -7.19
CA ALA A 36 -17.12 -16.80 -7.29
C ALA A 36 -15.71 -16.17 -7.34
N SER A 37 -15.59 -14.87 -7.63
CA SER A 37 -14.31 -14.19 -7.56
C SER A 37 -14.04 -13.69 -6.13
N ARG A 38 -12.84 -13.92 -5.63
CA ARG A 38 -12.41 -13.52 -4.28
C ARG A 38 -12.54 -12.01 -4.08
N GLU A 39 -12.19 -11.23 -5.10
CA GLU A 39 -12.24 -9.77 -5.09
C GLU A 39 -13.68 -9.25 -4.99
N ALA A 40 -14.62 -9.85 -5.74
CA ALA A 40 -16.02 -9.43 -5.69
C ALA A 40 -16.69 -9.76 -4.34
N SER A 41 -16.33 -10.88 -3.74
CA SER A 41 -16.82 -11.24 -2.40
C SER A 41 -16.36 -10.21 -1.34
N LEU A 42 -15.09 -9.80 -1.40
CA LEU A 42 -14.54 -8.75 -0.52
C LEU A 42 -15.21 -7.40 -0.76
N LEU A 43 -15.45 -7.03 -2.02
CA LEU A 43 -16.13 -5.79 -2.37
C LEU A 43 -17.57 -5.74 -1.83
N ILE A 44 -18.31 -6.85 -1.93
CA ILE A 44 -19.67 -6.95 -1.39
C ILE A 44 -19.67 -6.74 0.12
N VAL A 45 -18.76 -7.42 0.84
CA VAL A 45 -18.62 -7.26 2.29
C VAL A 45 -18.30 -5.81 2.65
N LEU A 46 -17.37 -5.18 1.92
CA LEU A 46 -17.02 -3.78 2.11
C LEU A 46 -18.21 -2.85 1.92
N ILE A 47 -18.99 -3.03 0.83
CA ILE A 47 -20.18 -2.22 0.55
C ILE A 47 -21.21 -2.38 1.68
N VAL A 48 -21.49 -3.61 2.11
CA VAL A 48 -22.44 -3.88 3.20
C VAL A 48 -22.00 -3.18 4.49
N LEU A 49 -20.69 -3.25 4.83
CA LEU A 49 -20.15 -2.55 5.99
C LEU A 49 -20.27 -1.03 5.86
N CYS A 50 -19.93 -0.46 4.70
CA CYS A 50 -20.07 0.98 4.47
C CYS A 50 -21.53 1.45 4.61
N VAL A 51 -22.48 0.69 4.08
CA VAL A 51 -23.91 1.00 4.21
C VAL A 51 -24.34 0.91 5.67
N ALA A 52 -23.97 -0.15 6.38
CA ALA A 52 -24.33 -0.32 7.80
C ALA A 52 -23.76 0.81 8.68
N ILE A 53 -22.51 1.24 8.44
CA ILE A 53 -21.90 2.35 9.16
C ILE A 53 -22.58 3.67 8.79
N SER A 54 -22.92 3.89 7.52
CA SER A 54 -23.59 5.12 7.06
C SER A 54 -24.97 5.31 7.67
N ILE A 55 -25.71 4.22 7.92
CA ILE A 55 -27.01 4.26 8.62
C ILE A 55 -26.83 4.72 10.08
N LYS A 56 -25.78 4.24 10.77
CA LYS A 56 -25.50 4.62 12.15
C LYS A 56 -24.83 6.00 12.29
N SER A 57 -24.00 6.38 11.31
CA SER A 57 -23.24 7.63 11.32
C SER A 57 -23.35 8.34 9.96
N PRO A 58 -24.32 9.27 9.81
CA PRO A 58 -24.51 10.01 8.55
C PRO A 58 -23.28 10.81 8.10
N SER A 59 -22.40 11.18 9.05
CA SER A 59 -21.13 11.88 8.74
C SER A 59 -20.07 11.01 8.08
N PHE A 60 -20.24 9.67 8.09
CA PHE A 60 -19.25 8.73 7.55
C PHE A 60 -18.98 8.94 6.05
N MET A 61 -20.05 9.12 5.24
CA MET A 61 -19.94 9.30 3.78
C MET A 61 -19.78 10.77 3.33
N THR A 62 -19.45 11.67 4.25
CA THR A 62 -19.17 13.06 3.86
C THR A 62 -17.83 13.18 3.16
N VAL A 63 -17.69 14.14 2.22
CA VAL A 63 -16.44 14.44 1.52
C VAL A 63 -15.30 14.68 2.51
N LYS A 64 -15.60 15.36 3.62
CA LYS A 64 -14.62 15.61 4.70
C LYS A 64 -14.13 14.29 5.32
N SER A 65 -15.02 13.39 5.68
CA SER A 65 -14.65 12.08 6.26
C SER A 65 -13.82 11.26 5.28
N MET A 66 -14.20 11.21 4.01
CA MET A 66 -13.44 10.49 2.96
C MET A 66 -12.04 11.07 2.78
N THR A 67 -11.91 12.39 2.71
CA THR A 67 -10.59 13.04 2.60
C THR A 67 -9.73 12.86 3.84
N ASP A 68 -10.31 12.86 5.03
CA ASP A 68 -9.60 12.57 6.28
C ASP A 68 -9.14 11.11 6.36
N MET A 69 -9.95 10.16 5.90
CA MET A 69 -9.55 8.76 5.78
C MET A 69 -8.37 8.58 4.80
N LEU A 70 -8.42 9.21 3.62
CA LEU A 70 -7.32 9.17 2.66
C LEU A 70 -6.05 9.80 3.23
N LYS A 71 -6.16 10.97 3.85
CA LYS A 71 -5.03 11.67 4.47
C LYS A 71 -4.36 10.80 5.55
N ASN A 72 -5.14 10.23 6.45
CA ASN A 72 -4.61 9.45 7.58
C ASN A 72 -3.99 8.11 7.16
N ASN A 73 -4.44 7.54 6.05
CA ASN A 73 -3.90 6.29 5.52
C ASN A 73 -2.90 6.49 4.36
N ALA A 74 -2.68 7.71 3.88
CA ALA A 74 -1.81 7.98 2.73
C ALA A 74 -0.40 7.41 2.89
N VAL A 75 0.17 7.50 4.11
CA VAL A 75 1.50 6.96 4.41
C VAL A 75 1.53 5.43 4.28
N ILE A 76 0.54 4.74 4.85
CA ILE A 76 0.41 3.27 4.73
C ILE A 76 0.22 2.87 3.26
N MET A 77 -0.57 3.63 2.50
CA MET A 77 -0.78 3.39 1.08
C MET A 77 0.50 3.55 0.27
N ILE A 78 1.35 4.55 0.57
CA ILE A 78 2.67 4.71 -0.07
C ILE A 78 3.58 3.52 0.25
N MET A 79 3.63 3.09 1.51
CA MET A 79 4.41 1.91 1.91
C MET A 79 3.91 0.63 1.24
N ALA A 80 2.60 0.49 1.02
CA ALA A 80 2.01 -0.66 0.34
C ALA A 80 2.51 -0.80 -1.11
N LEU A 81 2.84 0.29 -1.82
CA LEU A 81 3.48 0.21 -3.14
C LEU A 81 4.85 -0.48 -3.09
N GLY A 82 5.68 -0.12 -2.12
CA GLY A 82 6.97 -0.79 -1.92
C GLY A 82 6.80 -2.26 -1.56
N MET A 83 5.89 -2.55 -0.63
CA MET A 83 5.58 -3.90 -0.20
C MET A 83 5.04 -4.77 -1.35
N LEU A 84 4.24 -4.21 -2.24
CA LEU A 84 3.79 -4.88 -3.45
C LEU A 84 4.98 -5.36 -4.30
N GLY A 85 6.01 -4.52 -4.48
CA GLY A 85 7.24 -4.92 -5.18
C GLY A 85 7.96 -6.08 -4.47
N VAL A 86 8.07 -6.01 -3.13
CA VAL A 86 8.71 -7.05 -2.30
C VAL A 86 7.94 -8.37 -2.37
N LEU A 87 6.60 -8.33 -2.24
CA LEU A 87 5.76 -9.51 -2.36
C LEU A 87 5.82 -10.14 -3.75
N LEU A 88 5.88 -9.31 -4.81
CA LEU A 88 5.98 -9.80 -6.18
C LEU A 88 7.24 -10.63 -6.44
N VAL A 89 8.37 -10.36 -5.79
CA VAL A 89 9.58 -11.21 -5.88
C VAL A 89 9.56 -12.39 -4.90
N GLY A 90 8.47 -12.57 -4.14
CA GLY A 90 8.31 -13.65 -3.14
C GLY A 90 9.00 -13.34 -1.81
N GLY A 91 9.29 -12.06 -1.52
CA GLY A 91 9.82 -11.59 -0.23
C GLY A 91 8.74 -11.02 0.68
N ILE A 92 9.12 -10.74 1.92
CA ILE A 92 8.31 -9.98 2.90
C ILE A 92 9.26 -9.04 3.63
N ASP A 93 8.83 -7.79 3.85
CA ASP A 93 9.59 -6.80 4.61
C ASP A 93 8.83 -6.37 5.86
N ILE A 94 9.23 -6.90 7.01
CA ILE A 94 8.64 -6.55 8.31
C ILE A 94 9.29 -5.28 8.89
N SER A 95 10.42 -4.83 8.34
CA SER A 95 11.15 -3.67 8.84
C SER A 95 10.57 -2.32 8.39
N VAL A 96 9.58 -2.33 7.50
CA VAL A 96 9.01 -1.14 6.84
C VAL A 96 8.62 -0.02 7.82
N ALA A 97 7.94 -0.34 8.91
CA ALA A 97 7.54 0.65 9.92
C ALA A 97 8.71 1.17 10.75
N SER A 98 9.72 0.36 11.02
CA SER A 98 10.93 0.79 11.73
C SER A 98 11.85 1.63 10.86
N THR A 99 11.98 1.29 9.56
CA THR A 99 12.68 2.12 8.56
C THR A 99 12.02 3.50 8.44
N LEU A 100 10.70 3.53 8.37
CA LEU A 100 9.91 4.77 8.39
C LEU A 100 10.17 5.59 9.66
N SER A 101 10.12 4.94 10.82
CA SER A 101 10.31 5.59 12.11
C SER A 101 11.74 6.16 12.25
N PHE A 102 12.76 5.40 11.86
CA PHE A 102 14.16 5.84 11.89
C PHE A 102 14.38 7.04 10.96
N SER A 103 13.88 6.97 9.74
CA SER A 103 13.96 8.07 8.79
C SER A 103 13.19 9.32 9.26
N GLY A 104 11.96 9.15 9.77
CA GLY A 104 11.15 10.24 10.32
C GLY A 104 11.81 10.85 11.58
N MET A 105 12.38 10.01 12.43
CA MET A 105 13.08 10.49 13.62
C MET A 105 14.34 11.27 13.28
N THR A 106 15.08 10.84 12.24
CA THR A 106 16.24 11.60 11.71
C THR A 106 15.81 13.00 11.29
N VAL A 107 14.73 13.13 10.52
CA VAL A 107 14.17 14.43 10.13
C VAL A 107 13.76 15.26 11.34
N GLY A 108 13.03 14.66 12.28
CA GLY A 108 12.57 15.35 13.48
C GLY A 108 13.72 15.90 14.34
N MET A 109 14.78 15.11 14.51
CA MET A 109 15.96 15.53 15.30
C MET A 109 16.80 16.59 14.59
N LEU A 110 16.95 16.53 13.26
CA LEU A 110 17.62 17.57 12.50
C LEU A 110 16.90 18.91 12.63
N MET A 111 15.58 18.91 12.67
CA MET A 111 14.78 20.12 12.89
C MET A 111 14.87 20.59 14.34
N LYS A 112 14.69 19.67 15.32
CA LYS A 112 14.75 19.99 16.74
C LYS A 112 16.09 20.65 17.13
N ASN A 113 17.18 20.20 16.54
CA ASN A 113 18.51 20.74 16.79
C ASN A 113 18.85 21.97 15.90
N GLY A 114 17.93 22.43 15.08
CA GLY A 114 18.14 23.59 14.20
C GLY A 114 19.17 23.39 13.08
N ILE A 115 19.56 22.11 12.79
CA ILE A 115 20.59 21.78 11.79
C ILE A 115 20.05 21.96 10.37
N VAL A 116 18.80 21.54 10.12
CA VAL A 116 18.13 21.65 8.83
C VAL A 116 16.70 22.13 9.04
N THR A 117 16.34 23.21 8.37
CA THR A 117 14.97 23.80 8.41
C THR A 117 14.27 23.78 7.05
N SER A 118 15.02 23.50 5.98
CA SER A 118 14.47 23.47 4.61
C SER A 118 13.63 22.22 4.37
N THR A 119 12.34 22.40 4.15
CA THR A 119 11.39 21.30 3.88
C THR A 119 11.82 20.38 2.74
N PRO A 120 12.23 20.85 1.55
CA PRO A 120 12.68 19.96 0.48
C PRO A 120 13.90 19.12 0.87
N LEU A 121 14.87 19.73 1.59
CA LEU A 121 16.07 19.03 2.01
C LEU A 121 15.76 17.93 3.03
N LEU A 122 14.81 18.15 3.93
CA LEU A 122 14.35 17.14 4.88
C LEU A 122 13.73 15.92 4.18
N PHE A 123 12.94 16.14 3.13
CA PHE A 123 12.42 15.02 2.31
C PHE A 123 13.55 14.25 1.60
N ILE A 124 14.53 14.95 1.05
CA ILE A 124 15.70 14.30 0.40
C ILE A 124 16.47 13.45 1.42
N ILE A 125 16.73 13.99 2.61
CA ILE A 125 17.43 13.26 3.70
C ILE A 125 16.62 12.03 4.10
N ALA A 126 15.31 12.16 4.31
CA ALA A 126 14.45 11.04 4.68
C ALA A 126 14.48 9.91 3.64
N ILE A 127 14.37 10.27 2.37
CA ILE A 127 14.44 9.34 1.25
C ILE A 127 15.82 8.67 1.20
N ALA A 128 16.91 9.43 1.37
CA ALA A 128 18.27 8.91 1.36
C ALA A 128 18.52 7.91 2.53
N VAL A 129 18.09 8.26 3.74
CA VAL A 129 18.16 7.35 4.90
C VAL A 129 17.37 6.07 4.63
N GLY A 130 16.15 6.19 4.15
CA GLY A 130 15.33 5.04 3.78
C GLY A 130 15.97 4.19 2.68
N ALA A 131 16.54 4.82 1.64
CA ALA A 131 17.25 4.13 0.56
C ALA A 131 18.45 3.31 1.08
N VAL A 132 19.25 3.88 1.97
CA VAL A 132 20.38 3.19 2.60
C VAL A 132 19.88 2.01 3.43
N CYS A 133 18.85 2.21 4.24
CA CYS A 133 18.25 1.14 5.05
C CYS A 133 17.74 -0.01 4.16
N GLY A 134 16.97 0.28 3.12
CA GLY A 134 16.47 -0.73 2.19
C GLY A 134 17.58 -1.41 1.39
N ALA A 135 18.62 -0.67 0.99
CA ALA A 135 19.78 -1.25 0.32
C ALA A 135 20.54 -2.23 1.20
N LEU A 136 20.73 -1.93 2.49
CA LEU A 136 21.37 -2.84 3.46
C LEU A 136 20.57 -4.14 3.60
N ILE A 137 19.26 -4.05 3.74
CA ILE A 137 18.37 -5.23 3.77
C ILE A 137 18.51 -6.03 2.48
N GLY A 138 18.41 -5.35 1.33
CA GLY A 138 18.53 -5.97 0.02
C GLY A 138 19.88 -6.64 -0.21
N LEU A 139 20.98 -6.07 0.27
CA LEU A 139 22.31 -6.68 0.21
C LEU A 139 22.39 -7.98 1.03
N VAL A 140 21.87 -7.97 2.25
CA VAL A 140 21.90 -9.17 3.12
C VAL A 140 21.02 -10.29 2.53
N ILE A 141 19.88 -9.95 1.95
CA ILE A 141 19.00 -10.94 1.30
C ILE A 141 19.60 -11.44 0.00
N ALA A 142 19.99 -10.53 -0.91
CA ALA A 142 20.40 -10.89 -2.27
C ALA A 142 21.78 -11.56 -2.32
N TYR A 143 22.71 -11.14 -1.49
CA TYR A 143 24.11 -11.62 -1.50
C TYR A 143 24.43 -12.48 -0.29
N GLY A 144 23.90 -12.18 0.89
CA GLY A 144 24.03 -12.98 2.10
C GLY A 144 23.18 -14.25 2.07
N LYS A 145 22.23 -14.37 1.14
CA LYS A 145 21.30 -15.51 1.02
C LYS A 145 20.48 -15.77 2.29
N VAL A 146 20.26 -14.74 3.09
CA VAL A 146 19.44 -14.81 4.30
C VAL A 146 17.97 -14.79 3.89
N LEU A 147 17.15 -15.59 4.56
CA LEU A 147 15.70 -15.58 4.32
C LEU A 147 15.11 -14.18 4.58
N PRO A 148 14.26 -13.65 3.68
CA PRO A 148 13.72 -12.29 3.80
C PRO A 148 13.12 -11.96 5.16
N ILE A 149 12.29 -12.84 5.70
CA ILE A 149 11.64 -12.66 7.01
C ILE A 149 12.69 -12.49 8.12
N ILE A 150 13.73 -13.33 8.14
CA ILE A 150 14.78 -13.29 9.18
C ILE A 150 15.57 -11.99 9.07
N ALA A 151 16.00 -11.64 7.86
CA ALA A 151 16.75 -10.41 7.63
C ALA A 151 15.94 -9.18 8.03
N THR A 152 14.70 -9.06 7.55
CA THR A 152 13.86 -7.88 7.83
C THR A 152 13.45 -7.78 9.29
N MET A 153 13.21 -8.90 10.00
CA MET A 153 13.02 -8.88 11.46
C MET A 153 14.25 -8.36 12.20
N GLY A 154 15.45 -8.83 11.83
CA GLY A 154 16.70 -8.32 12.43
C GLY A 154 16.86 -6.82 12.22
N PHE A 155 16.66 -6.35 10.97
CA PHE A 155 16.73 -4.92 10.67
C PHE A 155 15.59 -4.10 11.30
N MET A 156 14.41 -4.68 11.50
CA MET A 156 13.32 -4.04 12.23
C MET A 156 13.79 -3.62 13.66
N TYR A 157 14.44 -4.50 14.39
CA TYR A 157 14.94 -4.18 15.73
C TYR A 157 16.12 -3.22 15.67
N ILE A 158 17.05 -3.39 14.71
CA ILE A 158 18.18 -2.47 14.53
C ILE A 158 17.69 -1.05 14.26
N TYR A 159 16.84 -0.84 13.27
CA TYR A 159 16.35 0.50 12.90
C TYR A 159 15.47 1.12 13.99
N ARG A 160 14.67 0.30 14.66
CA ARG A 160 13.91 0.76 15.82
C ARG A 160 14.82 1.22 16.95
N GLY A 161 15.84 0.42 17.28
CA GLY A 161 16.86 0.78 18.27
C GLY A 161 17.63 2.05 17.88
N MET A 162 18.01 2.19 16.61
CA MET A 162 18.67 3.41 16.10
C MET A 162 17.76 4.65 16.22
N ALA A 163 16.45 4.52 15.98
CA ALA A 163 15.51 5.62 16.17
C ALA A 163 15.47 6.10 17.63
N TYR A 164 15.50 5.18 18.60
CA TYR A 164 15.61 5.53 20.02
C TYR A 164 16.96 6.15 20.37
N LEU A 165 18.07 5.62 19.83
CA LEU A 165 19.42 6.13 20.11
C LEU A 165 19.62 7.57 19.61
N ILE A 166 19.26 7.86 18.35
CA ILE A 166 19.43 9.22 17.79
C ILE A 166 18.55 10.28 18.45
N SER A 167 17.47 9.84 19.08
CA SER A 167 16.52 10.73 19.76
C SER A 167 16.74 10.84 21.25
N ASN A 168 17.67 10.07 21.84
CA ASN A 168 17.79 9.88 23.29
C ASN A 168 16.43 9.50 23.93
N SER A 169 15.60 8.74 23.19
CA SER A 169 14.22 8.39 23.57
C SER A 169 13.27 9.60 23.70
N GLU A 170 13.67 10.77 23.25
CA GLU A 170 12.83 11.97 23.23
C GLU A 170 12.05 12.10 21.92
N TRP A 171 10.98 12.88 21.95
CA TRP A 171 10.21 13.21 20.78
C TRP A 171 10.61 14.59 20.24
N ALA A 172 10.45 14.77 18.92
CA ALA A 172 10.39 16.10 18.35
C ALA A 172 8.91 16.49 18.22
N SER A 173 8.47 17.45 19.05
CA SER A 173 7.08 17.91 19.09
C SER A 173 6.77 18.91 17.97
N ALA A 174 5.51 19.27 17.83
CA ALA A 174 5.04 20.23 16.83
C ALA A 174 5.75 21.60 16.88
N GLU A 175 6.22 22.02 18.07
CA GLU A 175 6.96 23.27 18.27
C GLU A 175 8.33 23.21 17.60
N ASN A 176 8.98 22.04 17.62
CA ASN A 176 10.29 21.82 17.02
C ASN A 176 10.25 21.70 15.48
N LEU A 177 9.07 21.43 14.89
CA LEU A 177 8.94 21.09 13.47
C LEU A 177 8.62 22.30 12.57
N GLY A 178 8.56 23.53 13.11
CA GLY A 178 8.37 24.75 12.34
C GLY A 178 7.28 24.64 11.27
N ASN A 179 7.59 25.07 10.06
CA ASN A 179 6.66 24.98 8.91
C ASN A 179 6.55 23.60 8.27
N PHE A 180 7.45 22.65 8.58
CA PHE A 180 7.43 21.30 8.01
C PHE A 180 6.13 20.55 8.36
N LYS A 181 5.62 20.73 9.58
CA LYS A 181 4.34 20.16 10.02
C LYS A 181 3.15 20.58 9.14
N ASN A 182 3.24 21.75 8.50
CA ASN A 182 2.17 22.28 7.67
C ASN A 182 2.19 21.73 6.24
N PHE A 183 3.28 21.08 5.81
CA PHE A 183 3.41 20.58 4.44
C PHE A 183 2.32 19.57 4.09
N ALA A 184 2.15 18.52 4.88
CA ALA A 184 1.17 17.47 4.60
C ALA A 184 -0.28 17.96 4.76
N LEU A 185 -0.50 18.93 5.65
CA LEU A 185 -1.82 19.49 5.95
C LEU A 185 -2.22 20.62 4.98
N GLY A 186 -1.25 21.20 4.26
CA GLY A 186 -1.50 22.17 3.18
C GLY A 186 -2.46 21.58 2.15
N LYS A 187 -3.31 22.43 1.56
CA LYS A 187 -4.32 22.01 0.58
C LYS A 187 -4.03 22.62 -0.78
N VAL A 188 -4.05 21.78 -1.80
CA VAL A 188 -4.05 22.16 -3.21
C VAL A 188 -5.29 21.55 -3.85
N LEU A 189 -6.09 22.35 -4.56
CA LEU A 189 -7.35 21.93 -5.18
C LEU A 189 -8.32 21.23 -4.20
N GLY A 190 -8.34 21.65 -2.92
CA GLY A 190 -9.22 21.09 -1.90
C GLY A 190 -8.73 19.80 -1.22
N LEU A 191 -7.66 19.17 -1.71
CA LEU A 191 -7.05 17.97 -1.13
C LEU A 191 -5.75 18.31 -0.41
N ASN A 192 -5.45 17.56 0.67
CA ASN A 192 -4.19 17.69 1.40
C ASN A 192 -2.98 17.26 0.54
N ASN A 193 -1.84 17.94 0.71
CA ASN A 193 -0.63 17.68 -0.07
C ASN A 193 -0.16 16.23 0.03
N VAL A 194 -0.33 15.59 1.18
CA VAL A 194 0.03 14.16 1.35
C VAL A 194 -0.74 13.25 0.40
N ILE A 195 -1.99 13.59 0.06
CA ILE A 195 -2.80 12.82 -0.90
C ILE A 195 -2.24 12.99 -2.31
N TRP A 196 -1.79 14.19 -2.69
CA TRP A 196 -1.14 14.44 -3.97
C TRP A 196 0.18 13.67 -4.11
N VAL A 197 0.99 13.64 -3.04
CA VAL A 197 2.22 12.84 -3.03
C VAL A 197 1.89 11.35 -3.18
N MET A 198 0.87 10.85 -2.48
CA MET A 198 0.41 9.47 -2.63
C MET A 198 0.00 9.17 -4.08
N ILE A 199 -0.85 10.01 -4.68
CA ILE A 199 -1.30 9.84 -6.07
C ILE A 199 -0.10 9.82 -7.03
N LEU A 200 0.85 10.73 -6.85
CA LEU A 200 2.07 10.77 -7.67
C LEU A 200 2.88 9.49 -7.55
N CYS A 201 3.07 8.96 -6.34
CA CYS A 201 3.75 7.68 -6.11
C CYS A 201 3.03 6.53 -6.81
N TYR A 202 1.69 6.48 -6.75
CA TYR A 202 0.89 5.47 -7.44
C TYR A 202 1.05 5.54 -8.95
N ILE A 203 1.01 6.75 -9.54
CA ILE A 203 1.20 6.94 -10.98
C ILE A 203 2.59 6.46 -11.40
N ILE A 204 3.65 6.90 -10.69
CA ILE A 204 5.03 6.50 -11.00
C ILE A 204 5.18 4.98 -10.90
N PHE A 205 4.70 4.38 -9.81
CA PHE A 205 4.81 2.94 -9.59
C PHE A 205 4.04 2.15 -10.63
N PHE A 206 2.83 2.56 -10.99
CA PHE A 206 2.03 1.96 -12.06
C PHE A 206 2.76 1.99 -13.41
N VAL A 207 3.33 3.14 -13.78
CA VAL A 207 4.11 3.30 -15.01
C VAL A 207 5.32 2.37 -14.99
N VAL A 208 6.07 2.33 -13.89
CA VAL A 208 7.24 1.45 -13.73
C VAL A 208 6.86 -0.01 -13.86
N MET A 209 5.82 -0.45 -13.17
CA MET A 209 5.43 -1.86 -13.17
C MET A 209 4.85 -2.32 -14.50
N LYS A 210 4.02 -1.50 -15.15
CA LYS A 210 3.31 -1.90 -16.37
C LYS A 210 4.14 -1.72 -17.65
N TRP A 211 4.91 -0.64 -17.77
CA TRP A 211 5.53 -0.27 -19.04
C TRP A 211 7.05 -0.41 -19.07
N THR A 212 7.73 -0.56 -17.92
CA THR A 212 9.20 -0.63 -17.95
C THR A 212 9.74 -2.06 -18.01
N ARG A 213 11.03 -2.16 -18.37
CA ARG A 213 11.77 -3.43 -18.31
C ARG A 213 11.94 -3.93 -16.86
N ILE A 214 11.94 -3.00 -15.89
CA ILE A 214 12.11 -3.32 -14.47
C ILE A 214 10.89 -4.08 -13.97
N GLY A 215 9.67 -3.59 -14.20
CA GLY A 215 8.43 -4.28 -13.80
C GLY A 215 8.36 -5.70 -14.36
N ARG A 216 8.65 -5.87 -15.68
CA ARG A 216 8.69 -7.22 -16.28
C ARG A 216 9.69 -8.16 -15.61
N LYS A 217 10.89 -7.66 -15.24
CA LYS A 217 11.89 -8.47 -14.53
C LYS A 217 11.44 -8.84 -13.12
N ILE A 218 10.75 -7.95 -12.40
CA ILE A 218 10.18 -8.22 -11.07
C ILE A 218 9.17 -9.37 -11.17
N TYR A 219 8.21 -9.31 -12.10
CA TYR A 219 7.25 -10.39 -12.33
C TYR A 219 7.93 -11.70 -12.76
N ALA A 220 8.93 -11.65 -13.62
CA ALA A 220 9.66 -12.83 -14.07
C ALA A 220 10.39 -13.54 -12.91
N VAL A 221 11.10 -12.77 -12.05
CA VAL A 221 11.80 -13.31 -10.87
C VAL A 221 10.82 -13.94 -9.88
N GLY A 222 9.67 -13.29 -9.67
CA GLY A 222 8.66 -13.82 -8.76
C GLY A 222 7.91 -15.03 -9.28
N SER A 223 7.72 -15.14 -10.61
CA SER A 223 7.03 -16.30 -11.20
C SER A 223 7.89 -17.56 -11.20
N ASN A 224 9.15 -17.45 -11.60
CA ASN A 224 10.13 -18.53 -11.53
C ASN A 224 11.54 -17.97 -11.53
N ARG A 225 12.18 -18.02 -10.37
CA ARG A 225 13.52 -17.45 -10.13
C ARG A 225 14.62 -18.13 -10.98
N GLU A 226 14.54 -19.45 -11.15
CA GLU A 226 15.51 -20.23 -11.91
C GLU A 226 15.37 -19.94 -13.42
N ALA A 227 14.16 -19.97 -13.95
CA ALA A 227 13.90 -19.63 -15.34
C ALA A 227 14.30 -18.19 -15.67
N ALA A 228 14.04 -17.25 -14.75
CA ALA A 228 14.48 -15.86 -14.90
C ALA A 228 16.02 -15.76 -14.96
N ALA A 229 16.74 -16.50 -14.11
CA ALA A 229 18.21 -16.53 -14.13
C ALA A 229 18.75 -17.12 -15.43
N ILE A 230 18.20 -18.23 -15.91
CA ILE A 230 18.59 -18.85 -17.21
C ILE A 230 18.32 -17.87 -18.36
N SER A 231 17.26 -17.06 -18.29
CA SER A 231 16.94 -16.01 -19.27
C SER A 231 17.84 -14.77 -19.17
N GLY A 232 18.92 -14.81 -18.35
CA GLY A 232 19.89 -13.72 -18.22
C GLY A 232 19.45 -12.59 -17.28
N ILE A 233 18.38 -12.76 -16.48
CA ILE A 233 17.97 -11.79 -15.48
C ILE A 233 18.80 -11.98 -14.20
N ASN A 234 19.52 -10.93 -13.79
CA ASN A 234 20.24 -10.95 -12.52
C ASN A 234 19.25 -10.81 -11.35
N THR A 235 18.82 -11.92 -10.78
CA THR A 235 17.83 -11.97 -9.71
C THR A 235 18.29 -11.23 -8.46
N LYS A 236 19.58 -11.28 -8.11
CA LYS A 236 20.15 -10.56 -6.96
C LYS A 236 20.01 -9.05 -7.09
N ARG A 237 20.24 -8.50 -8.30
CA ARG A 237 20.05 -7.07 -8.55
C ARG A 237 18.58 -6.66 -8.46
N ILE A 238 17.66 -7.54 -8.85
CA ILE A 238 16.22 -7.27 -8.72
C ILE A 238 15.82 -7.27 -7.25
N ASP A 239 16.28 -8.24 -6.45
CA ASP A 239 16.03 -8.24 -5.01
C ASP A 239 16.56 -6.96 -4.36
N LEU A 240 17.83 -6.62 -4.58
CA LEU A 240 18.43 -5.39 -4.06
C LEU A 240 17.62 -4.15 -4.43
N LEU A 241 17.22 -4.03 -5.69
CA LEU A 241 16.45 -2.90 -6.19
C LEU A 241 15.09 -2.79 -5.47
N VAL A 242 14.36 -3.91 -5.33
CA VAL A 242 13.03 -3.92 -4.75
C VAL A 242 13.06 -3.51 -3.26
N TYR A 243 14.01 -4.05 -2.48
CA TYR A 243 14.18 -3.64 -1.08
C TYR A 243 14.67 -2.20 -0.94
N THR A 244 15.53 -1.72 -1.87
CA THR A 244 15.94 -0.31 -1.90
C THR A 244 14.76 0.61 -2.18
N VAL A 245 13.89 0.27 -3.15
CA VAL A 245 12.66 1.02 -3.44
C VAL A 245 11.71 0.99 -2.23
N MET A 246 11.57 -0.16 -1.56
CA MET A 246 10.81 -0.26 -0.31
C MET A 246 11.34 0.72 0.74
N GLY A 247 12.65 0.76 0.93
CA GLY A 247 13.31 1.70 1.84
C GLY A 247 13.08 3.17 1.44
N ILE A 248 13.18 3.52 0.15
CA ILE A 248 12.88 4.86 -0.37
C ILE A 248 11.46 5.29 -0.01
N LEU A 249 10.47 4.43 -0.25
CA LEU A 249 9.06 4.72 0.04
C LEU A 249 8.80 4.78 1.55
N SER A 250 9.48 3.95 2.34
CA SER A 250 9.43 4.03 3.81
C SER A 250 10.05 5.32 4.33
N GLY A 251 11.18 5.76 3.74
CA GLY A 251 11.82 7.03 4.07
C GLY A 251 10.93 8.23 3.76
N LEU A 252 10.36 8.28 2.56
CA LEU A 252 9.35 9.27 2.17
C LEU A 252 8.15 9.24 3.12
N GLY A 253 7.65 8.03 3.44
CA GLY A 253 6.58 7.82 4.41
C GLY A 253 6.93 8.37 5.79
N GLY A 254 8.18 8.26 6.22
CA GLY A 254 8.68 8.80 7.50
C GLY A 254 8.56 10.32 7.55
N ALA A 255 9.06 11.01 6.54
CA ALA A 255 8.93 12.48 6.45
C ALA A 255 7.46 12.92 6.40
N LEU A 256 6.64 12.24 5.59
CA LEU A 256 5.21 12.54 5.51
C LEU A 256 4.48 12.27 6.83
N ALA A 257 4.80 11.19 7.52
CA ALA A 257 4.21 10.86 8.82
C ALA A 257 4.53 11.93 9.87
N VAL A 258 5.78 12.39 9.93
CA VAL A 258 6.17 13.51 10.82
C VAL A 258 5.36 14.77 10.52
N SER A 259 5.14 15.09 9.24
CA SER A 259 4.32 16.23 8.86
C SER A 259 2.83 16.04 9.16
N VAL A 260 2.25 14.83 8.92
CA VAL A 260 0.84 14.53 9.18
C VAL A 260 0.51 14.54 10.67
N TYR A 261 1.37 13.90 11.49
CA TYR A 261 1.14 13.79 12.93
C TYR A 261 1.72 14.98 13.73
N ALA A 262 2.40 15.91 13.03
CA ALA A 262 3.11 17.04 13.63
C ALA A 262 4.03 16.62 14.81
N SER A 263 4.66 15.46 14.70
CA SER A 263 5.48 14.86 15.74
C SER A 263 6.38 13.78 15.14
N ALA A 264 7.64 13.71 15.57
CA ALA A 264 8.51 12.59 15.29
C ALA A 264 8.73 11.78 16.58
N GLN A 265 8.46 10.46 16.48
CA GLN A 265 8.52 9.53 17.61
C GLN A 265 9.28 8.27 17.23
N PRO A 266 10.13 7.70 18.11
CA PRO A 266 10.88 6.48 17.81
C PRO A 266 10.00 5.25 17.55
N ASN A 267 8.79 5.22 18.10
CA ASN A 267 7.82 4.14 17.93
C ASN A 267 6.73 4.43 16.89
N MET A 268 6.95 5.40 16.00
CA MET A 268 5.98 5.79 14.97
C MET A 268 5.55 4.57 14.14
N LEU A 269 4.26 4.43 13.92
CA LEU A 269 3.62 3.35 13.16
C LEU A 269 4.02 1.92 13.61
N TYR A 270 4.38 1.73 14.87
CA TYR A 270 4.66 0.40 15.43
C TYR A 270 3.46 -0.53 15.23
N GLY A 271 3.69 -1.76 14.73
CA GLY A 271 2.64 -2.75 14.44
C GLY A 271 1.92 -2.54 13.10
N LYS A 272 2.19 -1.44 12.36
CA LYS A 272 1.54 -1.14 11.08
C LYS A 272 2.13 -1.87 9.88
N GLU A 273 3.22 -2.59 10.05
CA GLU A 273 3.79 -3.47 9.04
C GLU A 273 2.80 -4.53 8.55
N MET A 274 1.98 -5.06 9.46
CA MET A 274 0.94 -6.04 9.12
C MET A 274 -0.20 -5.41 8.31
N ASP A 275 -0.60 -4.17 8.61
CA ASP A 275 -1.61 -3.43 7.84
C ASP A 275 -1.14 -3.22 6.38
N VAL A 276 0.16 -2.92 6.20
CA VAL A 276 0.78 -2.74 4.87
C VAL A 276 0.76 -4.03 4.07
N ILE A 277 1.14 -5.16 4.69
CA ILE A 277 1.10 -6.49 4.06
C ILE A 277 -0.35 -6.87 3.74
N ALA A 278 -1.26 -6.71 4.70
CA ALA A 278 -2.67 -7.03 4.53
C ALA A 278 -3.31 -6.25 3.38
N ALA A 279 -3.00 -4.95 3.25
CA ALA A 279 -3.49 -4.12 2.14
C ALA A 279 -3.10 -4.70 0.78
N CYS A 280 -1.85 -5.16 0.62
CA CYS A 280 -1.37 -5.78 -0.62
C CYS A 280 -2.06 -7.12 -0.90
N VAL A 281 -2.19 -7.98 0.12
CA VAL A 281 -2.81 -9.31 -0.01
C VAL A 281 -4.30 -9.22 -0.32
N ILE A 282 -5.01 -8.29 0.34
CA ILE A 282 -6.42 -8.00 0.06
C ILE A 282 -6.57 -7.43 -1.36
N GLY A 283 -5.61 -6.62 -1.81
CA GLY A 283 -5.54 -6.10 -3.17
C GLY A 283 -5.25 -7.15 -4.26
N GLY A 284 -5.04 -8.43 -3.88
CA GLY A 284 -4.87 -9.54 -4.82
C GLY A 284 -3.43 -9.99 -5.06
N VAL A 285 -2.45 -9.40 -4.37
CA VAL A 285 -1.05 -9.80 -4.51
C VAL A 285 -0.81 -11.18 -3.89
N SER A 286 -0.12 -12.05 -4.63
CA SER A 286 0.24 -13.37 -4.14
C SER A 286 1.46 -13.30 -3.22
N MET A 287 1.35 -13.86 -2.03
CA MET A 287 2.50 -14.02 -1.11
C MET A 287 3.58 -14.98 -1.64
N SER A 288 3.24 -15.82 -2.63
CA SER A 288 4.20 -16.73 -3.28
C SER A 288 4.96 -16.07 -4.43
N GLY A 289 4.69 -14.79 -4.72
CA GLY A 289 5.31 -14.02 -5.80
C GLY A 289 4.64 -14.20 -7.17
N GLY A 290 5.07 -13.41 -8.14
CA GLY A 290 4.77 -13.51 -9.56
C GLY A 290 3.36 -13.13 -10.00
N ARG A 291 2.46 -12.80 -9.08
CA ARG A 291 1.06 -12.40 -9.36
C ARG A 291 0.64 -11.25 -8.46
N GLY A 292 0.00 -10.23 -9.06
CA GLY A 292 -0.51 -9.04 -8.37
C GLY A 292 -0.99 -7.98 -9.35
#